data_e72ff2f810f3ce4c843e8d79010abb81
#
_entry.id   e72ff2f810f3ce4c843e8d79010abb81
#
_cell.length_a   1.000
_cell.length_b   1.000
_cell.length_c   1.000
_cell.angle_alpha   90.00
_cell.angle_beta   90.00
_cell.angle_gamma   90.00
#
_symmetry.space_group_name_H-M   'P 1'
#
loop_
_entity.id
_entity.type
_entity.pdbx_description
1 polymer ?
#
loop_
_entity_poly.entity_id
_entity_poly.type
_entity_poly.pdbx_seq_one_letter_code
_entity_poly.pdbx_strand_id
1 'polypeptide(L)'
;MICCYLLYGQVLIAQEQSNSSYVETEDRNYSRAQVLRYTGFSLGSNALLHGINTFESIGALSTITGSEESNIPKPWWVYATISSHHLPLYAFDRKKAITYTGTGLSFLGLHLATKEKPYISRVPYYFYLDNEFYSTYEIYKATRGKAKSGIYPEDWKTFNRKELFCAPFQMEHLSHPLFYVTILTETTIHVLLSALGNEDAIWKTGEAYIDSEKVPMSQAVPAILATNLLTETAVAVGEEALFRGVIYEELKLSLGSKRAKLIDMILFPALHIAGDLALEHSSDEVMGNFILRSFSTLLFDLAYDRGGLPLSTALHMWYNTIGHSMVWAENNGVKPSSSNNSSSTVMTNCNISFSIGL
;
A
#
# COMPACT_ATOMS: atom_id res chain seq x y z
N MET A 1 19.22 5.13 1.96
CA MET A 1 18.04 5.51 2.75
C MET A 1 17.84 7.03 2.81
N ILE A 2 18.79 7.82 3.33
CA ILE A 2 18.71 9.30 3.39
C ILE A 2 18.46 9.94 2.02
N CYS A 3 19.10 9.45 0.95
CA CYS A 3 18.90 9.97 -0.42
C CYS A 3 17.46 9.75 -0.94
N CYS A 4 16.82 8.63 -0.61
CA CYS A 4 15.41 8.40 -0.98
C CYS A 4 14.48 9.39 -0.26
N TYR A 5 14.79 9.70 0.99
CA TYR A 5 14.04 10.67 1.78
C TYR A 5 14.18 12.08 1.22
N LEU A 6 15.40 12.47 0.83
CA LEU A 6 15.69 13.78 0.24
C LEU A 6 15.05 13.93 -1.15
N LEU A 7 15.15 12.91 -2.00
CA LEU A 7 14.49 12.88 -3.31
C LEU A 7 12.97 12.95 -3.17
N TYR A 8 12.38 12.17 -2.25
CA TYR A 8 10.96 12.18 -2.00
C TYR A 8 10.48 13.50 -1.41
N GLY A 9 11.22 14.06 -0.45
CA GLY A 9 10.95 15.39 0.10
C GLY A 9 10.97 16.47 -0.98
N GLN A 10 11.88 16.42 -1.94
CA GLN A 10 11.92 17.36 -3.07
C GLN A 10 10.74 17.16 -4.03
N VAL A 11 10.34 15.91 -4.28
CA VAL A 11 9.15 15.60 -5.11
C VAL A 11 7.88 16.10 -4.44
N LEU A 12 7.74 15.90 -3.11
CA LEU A 12 6.60 16.45 -2.35
C LEU A 12 6.55 17.98 -2.39
N ILE A 13 7.70 18.66 -2.22
CA ILE A 13 7.79 20.13 -2.32
C ILE A 13 7.42 20.61 -3.72
N ALA A 14 7.90 19.94 -4.77
CA ALA A 14 7.55 20.27 -6.15
C ALA A 14 6.05 20.06 -6.45
N GLN A 15 5.44 19.02 -5.85
CA GLN A 15 3.99 18.80 -5.93
C GLN A 15 3.19 19.90 -5.21
N GLU A 16 3.67 20.36 -4.06
CA GLU A 16 3.01 21.41 -3.27
C GLU A 16 3.05 22.79 -3.97
N GLN A 17 4.17 23.16 -4.59
CA GLN A 17 4.28 24.40 -5.35
C GLN A 17 3.38 24.42 -6.59
N SER A 18 3.01 23.25 -7.12
CA SER A 18 2.06 23.11 -8.22
C SER A 18 0.61 23.29 -7.80
N ASN A 19 0.29 23.10 -6.50
CA ASN A 19 -1.09 23.18 -6.00
C ASN A 19 -1.60 24.62 -5.77
N SER A 20 -0.72 25.63 -5.76
CA SER A 20 -1.10 26.99 -5.36
C SER A 20 -1.66 27.90 -6.47
N SER A 21 -1.75 27.45 -7.71
CA SER A 21 -1.98 28.37 -8.82
C SER A 21 -3.12 28.07 -9.80
N TYR A 22 -3.95 27.05 -9.58
CA TYR A 22 -5.05 26.79 -10.52
C TYR A 22 -6.37 26.40 -9.81
N VAL A 23 -7.07 27.39 -9.30
CA VAL A 23 -8.53 27.33 -9.16
C VAL A 23 -9.11 28.33 -10.15
N GLU A 24 -9.01 28.03 -11.44
CA GLU A 24 -9.89 28.65 -12.41
C GLU A 24 -11.28 28.01 -12.26
N THR A 25 -12.28 28.85 -12.08
CA THR A 25 -13.71 28.49 -12.03
C THR A 25 -14.16 27.94 -13.38
N GLU A 26 -13.66 26.78 -13.78
CA GLU A 26 -14.23 26.04 -14.90
C GLU A 26 -15.62 25.52 -14.51
N ASP A 27 -16.58 25.66 -15.41
CA ASP A 27 -17.96 25.24 -15.24
C ASP A 27 -18.07 23.85 -14.61
N ARG A 28 -18.69 23.77 -13.43
CA ARG A 28 -19.02 22.51 -12.76
C ARG A 28 -20.12 21.79 -13.52
N ASN A 29 -19.75 20.93 -14.46
CA ASN A 29 -20.69 20.30 -15.40
C ASN A 29 -20.67 18.75 -15.38
N TYR A 30 -19.80 18.12 -14.56
CA TYR A 30 -19.68 16.68 -14.58
C TYR A 30 -20.85 16.00 -13.88
N SER A 31 -21.43 14.99 -14.55
CA SER A 31 -22.33 14.04 -13.92
C SER A 31 -21.52 13.05 -13.06
N ARG A 32 -22.16 12.40 -12.08
CA ARG A 32 -21.53 11.33 -11.30
C ARG A 32 -20.97 10.22 -12.20
N ALA A 33 -21.67 9.87 -13.28
CA ALA A 33 -21.18 8.87 -14.24
C ALA A 33 -19.86 9.28 -14.92
N GLN A 34 -19.62 10.56 -15.16
CA GLN A 34 -18.35 11.04 -15.70
C GLN A 34 -17.23 10.94 -14.66
N VAL A 35 -17.49 11.34 -13.41
CA VAL A 35 -16.52 11.17 -12.31
C VAL A 35 -16.12 9.69 -12.17
N LEU A 36 -17.10 8.80 -12.11
CA LEU A 36 -16.85 7.36 -11.99
C LEU A 36 -16.15 6.76 -13.22
N ARG A 37 -16.40 7.31 -14.42
CA ARG A 37 -15.70 6.85 -15.64
C ARG A 37 -14.20 7.14 -15.58
N TYR A 38 -13.80 8.35 -15.23
CA TYR A 38 -12.40 8.74 -15.15
C TYR A 38 -11.67 8.01 -14.01
N THR A 39 -12.30 7.97 -12.84
CA THR A 39 -11.76 7.25 -11.68
C THR A 39 -11.71 5.76 -11.94
N GLY A 40 -12.78 5.18 -12.51
CA GLY A 40 -12.86 3.77 -12.86
C GLY A 40 -11.84 3.33 -13.91
N PHE A 41 -11.47 4.20 -14.85
CA PHE A 41 -10.37 3.92 -15.78
C PHE A 41 -9.04 3.77 -15.03
N SER A 42 -8.73 4.67 -14.11
CA SER A 42 -7.52 4.60 -13.31
C SER A 42 -7.53 3.36 -12.39
N LEU A 43 -8.64 3.10 -11.69
CA LEU A 43 -8.83 1.89 -10.87
C LEU A 43 -8.66 0.61 -11.67
N GLY A 44 -9.29 0.53 -12.84
CA GLY A 44 -9.21 -0.65 -13.71
C GLY A 44 -7.80 -0.88 -14.24
N SER A 45 -7.07 0.19 -14.57
CA SER A 45 -5.67 0.10 -15.00
C SER A 45 -4.77 -0.37 -13.86
N ASN A 46 -4.97 0.12 -12.63
CA ASN A 46 -4.27 -0.33 -11.43
C ASN A 46 -4.56 -1.82 -11.15
N ALA A 47 -5.84 -2.21 -11.12
CA ALA A 47 -6.24 -3.60 -10.88
C ALA A 47 -5.67 -4.56 -11.92
N LEU A 48 -5.65 -4.17 -13.20
CA LEU A 48 -5.05 -4.95 -14.28
C LEU A 48 -3.54 -5.13 -14.07
N LEU A 49 -2.85 -4.04 -13.74
CA LEU A 49 -1.41 -4.07 -13.50
C LEU A 49 -1.04 -4.99 -12.34
N HIS A 50 -1.72 -4.84 -11.21
CA HIS A 50 -1.47 -5.66 -10.02
C HIS A 50 -1.90 -7.11 -10.24
N GLY A 51 -3.00 -7.34 -10.92
CA GLY A 51 -3.42 -8.68 -11.34
C GLY A 51 -2.35 -9.37 -12.17
N ILE A 52 -1.79 -8.71 -13.19
CA ILE A 52 -0.71 -9.27 -14.01
C ILE A 52 0.51 -9.59 -13.16
N ASN A 53 0.96 -8.68 -12.29
CA ASN A 53 2.10 -8.92 -11.42
C ASN A 53 1.87 -10.11 -10.48
N THR A 54 0.67 -10.27 -9.95
CA THR A 54 0.30 -11.39 -9.08
C THR A 54 0.28 -12.70 -9.88
N PHE A 55 -0.34 -12.73 -11.07
CA PHE A 55 -0.35 -13.91 -11.92
C PHE A 55 1.04 -14.34 -12.37
N GLU A 56 1.95 -13.40 -12.61
CA GLU A 56 3.36 -13.71 -12.86
C GLU A 56 4.02 -14.33 -11.63
N SER A 57 3.76 -13.81 -10.43
CA SER A 57 4.35 -14.28 -9.18
C SER A 57 3.95 -15.71 -8.84
N ILE A 58 2.70 -16.09 -9.08
CA ILE A 58 2.20 -17.47 -8.86
C ILE A 58 2.53 -18.45 -10.00
N GLY A 59 3.33 -18.03 -11.00
CA GLY A 59 3.66 -18.90 -12.14
C GLY A 59 2.47 -19.24 -13.05
N ALA A 60 1.28 -18.69 -12.78
CA ALA A 60 0.09 -18.96 -13.59
C ALA A 60 0.25 -18.48 -15.04
N LEU A 61 1.02 -17.42 -15.25
CA LEU A 61 1.29 -16.90 -16.59
C LEU A 61 2.17 -17.87 -17.40
N SER A 62 3.14 -18.53 -16.77
CA SER A 62 3.98 -19.55 -17.41
C SER A 62 3.15 -20.75 -17.84
N THR A 63 2.17 -21.16 -17.03
CA THR A 63 1.22 -22.24 -17.34
C THR A 63 0.32 -21.89 -18.52
N ILE A 64 -0.15 -20.64 -18.60
CA ILE A 64 -1.02 -20.15 -19.68
C ILE A 64 -0.24 -19.94 -21.00
N THR A 65 1.01 -19.45 -20.88
CA THR A 65 1.84 -19.14 -22.06
C THR A 65 2.73 -20.30 -22.51
N GLY A 66 2.81 -21.38 -21.74
CA GLY A 66 3.65 -22.56 -22.05
C GLY A 66 5.15 -22.29 -21.97
N SER A 67 5.59 -21.19 -21.35
CA SER A 67 7.00 -20.86 -21.21
C SER A 67 7.55 -21.40 -19.90
N GLU A 68 8.58 -22.24 -19.95
CA GLU A 68 9.24 -22.85 -18.79
C GLU A 68 10.18 -21.90 -18.02
N GLU A 69 10.37 -20.65 -18.46
CA GLU A 69 11.32 -19.73 -17.82
C GLU A 69 10.63 -18.49 -17.26
N SER A 70 10.73 -18.33 -15.93
CA SER A 70 10.34 -17.14 -15.17
C SER A 70 11.19 -15.89 -15.45
N ASN A 71 12.07 -15.93 -16.44
CA ASN A 71 12.98 -14.84 -16.85
C ASN A 71 12.48 -14.05 -18.06
N ILE A 72 11.17 -14.05 -18.34
CA ILE A 72 10.63 -13.19 -19.40
C ILE A 72 10.85 -11.74 -18.95
N PRO A 73 11.65 -10.93 -19.67
CA PRO A 73 11.74 -9.50 -19.40
C PRO A 73 10.33 -8.95 -19.48
N LYS A 74 9.84 -8.32 -18.40
CA LYS A 74 8.48 -7.77 -18.36
C LYS A 74 8.24 -6.99 -19.65
N PRO A 75 7.26 -7.37 -20.47
CA PRO A 75 7.09 -6.75 -21.78
C PRO A 75 6.90 -5.25 -21.62
N TRP A 76 7.42 -4.46 -22.55
CA TRP A 76 7.30 -2.99 -22.54
C TRP A 76 5.84 -2.51 -22.41
N TRP A 77 4.87 -3.32 -22.82
CA TRP A 77 3.44 -3.01 -22.69
C TRP A 77 3.00 -2.96 -21.21
N VAL A 78 3.64 -3.71 -20.29
CA VAL A 78 3.38 -3.60 -18.84
C VAL A 78 3.77 -2.21 -18.37
N TYR A 79 4.95 -1.72 -18.75
CA TYR A 79 5.39 -0.37 -18.41
C TYR A 79 4.51 0.71 -19.06
N ALA A 80 4.04 0.46 -20.27
CA ALA A 80 3.09 1.35 -20.94
C ALA A 80 1.73 1.38 -20.22
N THR A 81 1.26 0.23 -19.72
CA THR A 81 0.03 0.12 -18.93
C THR A 81 0.18 0.87 -17.61
N ILE A 82 1.31 0.72 -16.93
CA ILE A 82 1.66 1.47 -15.70
C ILE A 82 1.52 2.97 -15.91
N SER A 83 2.02 3.49 -17.04
CA SER A 83 1.92 4.92 -17.34
C SER A 83 0.52 5.34 -17.79
N SER A 84 -0.30 4.41 -18.26
CA SER A 84 -1.60 4.72 -18.87
C SER A 84 -2.68 5.12 -17.87
N HIS A 85 -2.60 4.65 -16.61
CA HIS A 85 -3.62 4.99 -15.61
C HIS A 85 -3.57 6.46 -15.18
N HIS A 86 -2.47 7.17 -15.44
CA HIS A 86 -2.38 8.61 -15.27
C HIS A 86 -3.02 9.42 -16.43
N LEU A 87 -3.40 8.78 -17.54
CA LEU A 87 -3.98 9.46 -18.69
C LEU A 87 -5.18 10.37 -18.35
N PRO A 88 -6.12 9.97 -17.47
CA PRO A 88 -7.19 10.88 -17.08
C PRO A 88 -6.66 12.16 -16.44
N LEU A 89 -5.56 12.09 -15.67
CA LEU A 89 -5.00 13.27 -15.03
C LEU A 89 -4.41 14.26 -16.04
N TYR A 90 -3.92 13.79 -17.20
CA TYR A 90 -3.48 14.69 -18.29
C TYR A 90 -4.60 15.59 -18.80
N ALA A 91 -5.86 15.14 -18.72
CA ALA A 91 -7.01 15.94 -19.13
C ALA A 91 -7.36 17.07 -18.13
N PHE A 92 -6.92 16.95 -16.87
CA PHE A 92 -7.25 17.88 -15.79
C PHE A 92 -6.05 18.73 -15.35
N ASP A 93 -4.89 18.08 -15.22
CA ASP A 93 -3.65 18.68 -14.75
C ASP A 93 -2.46 17.98 -15.38
N ARG A 94 -2.04 18.47 -16.54
CA ARG A 94 -0.91 17.90 -17.29
C ARG A 94 0.38 17.88 -16.47
N LYS A 95 0.61 18.92 -15.65
CA LYS A 95 1.82 19.03 -14.84
C LYS A 95 1.85 17.93 -13.76
N LYS A 96 0.74 17.75 -13.05
CA LYS A 96 0.60 16.65 -12.08
C LYS A 96 0.75 15.30 -12.76
N ALA A 97 0.10 15.07 -13.90
CA ALA A 97 0.21 13.81 -14.63
C ALA A 97 1.66 13.45 -14.96
N ILE A 98 2.43 14.42 -15.51
CA ILE A 98 3.85 14.25 -15.81
C ILE A 98 4.64 13.95 -14.54
N THR A 99 4.34 14.64 -13.43
CA THR A 99 5.02 14.43 -12.15
C THR A 99 4.76 13.03 -11.62
N TYR A 100 3.50 12.57 -11.57
CA TYR A 100 3.15 11.21 -11.11
C TYR A 100 3.77 10.13 -11.99
N THR A 101 3.69 10.28 -13.32
CA THR A 101 4.32 9.33 -14.26
C THR A 101 5.83 9.26 -14.06
N GLY A 102 6.51 10.41 -13.99
CA GLY A 102 7.95 10.47 -13.79
C GLY A 102 8.40 9.91 -12.44
N THR A 103 7.64 10.20 -11.37
CA THR A 103 7.89 9.67 -10.03
C THR A 103 7.71 8.16 -9.98
N GLY A 104 6.62 7.64 -10.53
CA GLY A 104 6.35 6.20 -10.60
C GLY A 104 7.45 5.45 -11.35
N LEU A 105 7.83 5.94 -12.54
CA LEU A 105 8.93 5.34 -13.32
C LEU A 105 10.26 5.39 -12.59
N SER A 106 10.54 6.46 -11.84
CA SER A 106 11.79 6.61 -11.06
C SER A 106 11.86 5.59 -9.92
N PHE A 107 10.77 5.42 -9.16
CA PHE A 107 10.72 4.43 -8.08
C PHE A 107 10.76 3.00 -8.62
N LEU A 108 10.06 2.72 -9.72
CA LEU A 108 10.13 1.41 -10.37
C LEU A 108 11.57 1.12 -10.86
N GLY A 109 12.23 2.08 -11.50
CA GLY A 109 13.62 1.96 -11.93
C GLY A 109 14.57 1.68 -10.75
N LEU A 110 14.37 2.37 -9.62
CA LEU A 110 15.15 2.16 -8.41
C LEU A 110 14.89 0.77 -7.79
N HIS A 111 13.63 0.32 -7.76
CA HIS A 111 13.28 -1.04 -7.34
C HIS A 111 14.02 -2.08 -8.20
N LEU A 112 13.95 -1.96 -9.51
CA LEU A 112 14.63 -2.88 -10.43
C LEU A 112 16.16 -2.86 -10.29
N ALA A 113 16.74 -1.68 -10.03
CA ALA A 113 18.17 -1.54 -9.80
C ALA A 113 18.64 -2.14 -8.47
N THR A 114 17.75 -2.31 -7.51
CA THR A 114 18.05 -2.84 -6.16
C THR A 114 17.48 -4.24 -5.91
N LYS A 115 16.92 -4.90 -6.92
CA LYS A 115 16.21 -6.19 -6.79
C LYS A 115 17.04 -7.31 -6.14
N GLU A 116 18.37 -7.27 -6.27
CA GLU A 116 19.27 -8.23 -5.64
C GLU A 116 19.37 -8.10 -4.12
N LYS A 117 18.80 -7.01 -3.57
CA LYS A 117 18.72 -6.76 -2.13
C LYS A 117 17.25 -6.59 -1.75
N PRO A 118 16.51 -7.68 -1.51
CA PRO A 118 15.06 -7.67 -1.33
C PRO A 118 14.59 -6.68 -0.26
N TYR A 119 15.31 -6.61 0.86
CA TYR A 119 14.98 -5.72 1.95
C TYR A 119 15.08 -4.22 1.58
N ILE A 120 16.07 -3.85 0.76
CA ILE A 120 16.22 -2.48 0.28
C ILE A 120 15.25 -2.18 -0.86
N SER A 121 15.06 -3.13 -1.77
CA SER A 121 14.28 -2.95 -3.00
C SER A 121 12.78 -2.76 -2.72
N ARG A 122 12.29 -3.24 -1.59
CA ARG A 122 10.88 -3.07 -1.20
C ARG A 122 10.53 -1.60 -0.93
N VAL A 123 11.46 -0.79 -0.42
CA VAL A 123 11.20 0.65 -0.14
C VAL A 123 10.77 1.39 -1.41
N PRO A 124 11.56 1.44 -2.50
CA PRO A 124 11.12 2.08 -3.72
C PRO A 124 9.88 1.43 -4.34
N TYR A 125 9.69 0.11 -4.17
CA TYR A 125 8.48 -0.56 -4.65
C TYR A 125 7.22 -0.02 -3.98
N TYR A 126 7.19 0.11 -2.66
CA TYR A 126 6.02 0.64 -1.96
C TYR A 126 5.79 2.14 -2.23
N PHE A 127 6.84 2.93 -2.42
CA PHE A 127 6.69 4.30 -2.90
C PHE A 127 6.15 4.39 -4.33
N TYR A 128 6.47 3.40 -5.16
CA TYR A 128 5.86 3.26 -6.47
C TYR A 128 4.35 2.98 -6.33
N LEU A 129 3.95 1.99 -5.52
CA LEU A 129 2.53 1.65 -5.30
C LEU A 129 1.73 2.83 -4.71
N ASP A 130 2.28 3.52 -3.69
CA ASP A 130 1.69 4.72 -3.14
C ASP A 130 1.45 5.78 -4.23
N ASN A 131 2.44 6.00 -5.09
CA ASN A 131 2.31 6.94 -6.21
C ASN A 131 1.14 6.60 -7.13
N GLU A 132 0.97 5.33 -7.46
CA GLU A 132 -0.07 4.83 -8.34
C GLU A 132 -1.46 4.98 -7.69
N PHE A 133 -1.61 4.55 -6.45
CA PHE A 133 -2.87 4.61 -5.71
C PHE A 133 -3.27 6.05 -5.41
N TYR A 134 -2.35 6.87 -4.93
CA TYR A 134 -2.62 8.27 -4.64
C TYR A 134 -2.95 9.07 -5.90
N SER A 135 -2.36 8.75 -7.05
CA SER A 135 -2.73 9.39 -8.32
C SER A 135 -4.19 9.14 -8.72
N THR A 136 -4.74 7.97 -8.40
CA THR A 136 -6.17 7.68 -8.58
C THR A 136 -7.04 8.57 -7.69
N TYR A 137 -6.63 8.80 -6.46
CA TYR A 137 -7.30 9.76 -5.56
C TYR A 137 -7.22 11.20 -6.09
N GLU A 138 -6.10 11.62 -6.69
CA GLU A 138 -5.98 12.93 -7.34
C GLU A 138 -6.93 13.06 -8.53
N ILE A 139 -7.09 12.02 -9.35
CA ILE A 139 -8.06 11.99 -10.44
C ILE A 139 -9.48 12.13 -9.89
N TYR A 140 -9.81 11.40 -8.83
CA TYR A 140 -11.10 11.47 -8.17
C TYR A 140 -11.38 12.87 -7.60
N LYS A 141 -10.41 13.49 -6.90
CA LYS A 141 -10.54 14.87 -6.42
C LYS A 141 -10.79 15.86 -7.55
N ALA A 142 -9.99 15.78 -8.60
CA ALA A 142 -10.09 16.69 -9.75
C ALA A 142 -11.44 16.57 -10.47
N THR A 143 -11.92 15.35 -10.69
CA THR A 143 -13.18 15.08 -11.37
C THR A 143 -14.40 15.41 -10.50
N ARG A 144 -14.33 15.07 -9.20
CA ARG A 144 -15.38 15.39 -8.23
C ARG A 144 -15.51 16.91 -8.03
N GLY A 145 -14.40 17.65 -8.03
CA GLY A 145 -14.40 19.10 -7.97
C GLY A 145 -15.11 19.78 -9.14
N LYS A 146 -15.18 19.10 -10.29
CA LYS A 146 -15.92 19.53 -11.50
C LYS A 146 -17.36 18.98 -11.56
N ALA A 147 -17.81 18.23 -10.58
CA ALA A 147 -19.16 17.68 -10.54
C ALA A 147 -20.21 18.80 -10.37
N LYS A 148 -21.41 18.60 -10.95
CA LYS A 148 -22.55 19.49 -10.75
C LYS A 148 -22.87 19.63 -9.27
N SER A 149 -23.27 20.82 -8.85
CA SER A 149 -23.72 21.08 -7.48
C SER A 149 -24.83 20.08 -7.06
N GLY A 150 -24.78 19.63 -5.83
CA GLY A 150 -25.76 18.68 -5.26
C GLY A 150 -25.52 17.20 -5.59
N ILE A 151 -24.55 16.85 -6.45
CA ILE A 151 -24.20 15.43 -6.70
C ILE A 151 -23.38 14.85 -5.55
N TYR A 152 -22.47 15.63 -4.99
CA TYR A 152 -21.61 15.26 -3.88
C TYR A 152 -21.81 16.21 -2.69
N PRO A 153 -21.61 15.74 -1.44
CA PRO A 153 -21.58 16.60 -0.27
C PRO A 153 -20.53 17.70 -0.41
N GLU A 154 -20.89 18.93 -0.02
CA GLU A 154 -19.97 20.09 -0.10
C GLU A 154 -18.91 20.07 1.00
N ASP A 155 -19.16 19.36 2.09
CA ASP A 155 -18.31 19.24 3.27
C ASP A 155 -17.23 18.16 3.12
N TRP A 156 -17.10 17.51 1.96
CA TRP A 156 -16.06 16.52 1.72
C TRP A 156 -14.67 17.14 1.78
N LYS A 157 -13.90 16.68 2.74
CA LYS A 157 -12.53 17.16 2.95
C LYS A 157 -11.56 16.45 2.02
N THR A 158 -10.72 17.21 1.34
CA THR A 158 -9.59 16.69 0.57
C THR A 158 -8.30 16.91 1.33
N PHE A 159 -7.38 15.99 1.15
CA PHE A 159 -6.06 16.03 1.78
C PHE A 159 -4.98 15.97 0.71
N ASN A 160 -3.88 16.67 0.95
CA ASN A 160 -2.70 16.53 0.12
C ASN A 160 -1.82 15.37 0.64
N ARG A 161 -0.92 14.89 -0.22
CA ARG A 161 -0.07 13.74 0.08
C ARG A 161 0.84 13.97 1.30
N LYS A 162 1.37 15.19 1.46
CA LYS A 162 2.21 15.55 2.59
C LYS A 162 1.46 15.50 3.92
N GLU A 163 0.21 15.98 3.95
CA GLU A 163 -0.65 15.86 5.14
C GLU A 163 -0.80 14.41 5.55
N LEU A 164 -1.05 13.50 4.60
CA LEU A 164 -1.19 12.08 4.88
C LEU A 164 0.13 11.44 5.34
N PHE A 165 1.28 11.81 4.73
CA PHE A 165 2.59 11.35 5.17
C PHE A 165 2.96 11.83 6.57
N CYS A 166 2.50 12.99 6.98
CA CYS A 166 2.75 13.55 8.31
C CYS A 166 1.75 13.04 9.37
N ALA A 167 0.55 12.59 8.96
CA ALA A 167 -0.52 12.19 9.85
C ALA A 167 -0.10 11.15 10.90
N PRO A 168 0.66 10.10 10.59
CA PRO A 168 1.08 9.10 11.56
C PRO A 168 1.91 9.63 12.74
N PHE A 169 2.47 10.82 12.60
CA PHE A 169 3.36 11.43 13.61
C PHE A 169 2.72 12.62 14.33
N GLN A 170 1.45 12.93 14.03
CA GLN A 170 0.74 14.03 14.66
C GLN A 170 0.08 13.57 15.97
N MET A 171 0.29 14.34 17.05
CA MET A 171 -0.24 14.00 18.37
C MET A 171 -1.77 13.93 18.39
N GLU A 172 -2.45 14.66 17.52
CA GLU A 172 -3.91 14.61 17.36
C GLU A 172 -4.37 13.17 17.03
N HIS A 173 -3.67 12.47 16.15
CA HIS A 173 -4.01 11.11 15.76
C HIS A 173 -3.49 10.08 16.76
N LEU A 174 -2.27 10.27 17.26
CA LEU A 174 -1.66 9.37 18.24
C LEU A 174 -2.40 9.36 19.59
N SER A 175 -3.08 10.44 19.97
CA SER A 175 -3.89 10.52 21.19
C SER A 175 -5.32 10.04 21.01
N HIS A 176 -5.74 9.68 19.80
CA HIS A 176 -7.10 9.24 19.53
C HIS A 176 -7.37 7.83 20.12
N PRO A 177 -8.51 7.59 20.79
CA PRO A 177 -8.80 6.28 21.40
C PRO A 177 -8.71 5.09 20.46
N LEU A 178 -9.13 5.23 19.19
CA LEU A 178 -9.01 4.17 18.18
C LEU A 178 -7.56 3.78 17.91
N PHE A 179 -6.61 4.70 18.03
CA PHE A 179 -5.19 4.41 17.90
C PHE A 179 -4.77 3.34 18.90
N TYR A 180 -5.09 3.55 20.18
CA TYR A 180 -4.75 2.56 21.23
C TYR A 180 -5.46 1.23 21.05
N VAL A 181 -6.74 1.24 20.65
CA VAL A 181 -7.47 -0.01 20.35
C VAL A 181 -6.76 -0.78 19.24
N THR A 182 -6.39 -0.12 18.15
CA THR A 182 -5.72 -0.73 17.00
C THR A 182 -4.37 -1.32 17.41
N ILE A 183 -3.52 -0.54 18.09
CA ILE A 183 -2.19 -0.97 18.52
C ILE A 183 -2.26 -2.12 19.53
N LEU A 184 -3.15 -2.03 20.53
CA LEU A 184 -3.33 -3.09 21.52
C LEU A 184 -3.83 -4.39 20.87
N THR A 185 -4.74 -4.30 19.91
CA THR A 185 -5.25 -5.47 19.19
C THR A 185 -4.11 -6.16 18.45
N GLU A 186 -3.36 -5.42 17.64
CA GLU A 186 -2.26 -5.96 16.85
C GLU A 186 -1.16 -6.57 17.74
N THR A 187 -0.72 -5.82 18.74
CA THR A 187 0.29 -6.30 19.70
C THR A 187 -0.18 -7.55 20.43
N THR A 188 -1.45 -7.59 20.87
CA THR A 188 -2.01 -8.74 21.58
C THR A 188 -2.03 -9.98 20.69
N ILE A 189 -2.44 -9.86 19.42
CA ILE A 189 -2.44 -10.97 18.47
C ILE A 189 -1.04 -11.55 18.35
N HIS A 190 -0.03 -10.71 18.11
CA HIS A 190 1.35 -11.18 17.97
C HIS A 190 1.92 -11.78 19.24
N VAL A 191 1.66 -11.18 20.40
CA VAL A 191 2.10 -11.75 21.69
C VAL A 191 1.47 -13.13 21.93
N LEU A 192 0.19 -13.32 21.60
CA LEU A 192 -0.48 -14.61 21.73
C LEU A 192 0.09 -15.65 20.76
N LEU A 193 0.31 -15.26 19.50
CA LEU A 193 0.91 -16.16 18.51
C LEU A 193 2.33 -16.56 18.89
N SER A 194 3.14 -15.61 19.36
CA SER A 194 4.51 -15.85 19.82
C SER A 194 4.56 -16.76 21.06
N ALA A 195 3.58 -16.64 21.96
CA ALA A 195 3.47 -17.50 23.14
C ALA A 195 3.17 -18.97 22.78
N LEU A 196 2.56 -19.22 21.61
CA LEU A 196 2.28 -20.55 21.10
C LEU A 196 3.50 -21.28 20.51
N GLY A 197 4.68 -20.62 20.45
CA GLY A 197 5.91 -21.38 20.36
C GLY A 197 6.75 -21.25 19.09
N ASN A 198 7.06 -20.05 18.61
CA ASN A 198 8.10 -19.93 17.60
C ASN A 198 9.50 -20.00 18.23
N GLU A 199 10.22 -21.12 17.99
CA GLU A 199 11.57 -21.36 18.52
C GLU A 199 12.64 -20.47 17.83
N ASP A 200 12.35 -19.94 16.65
CA ASP A 200 13.28 -19.11 15.86
C ASP A 200 13.25 -17.62 16.24
N ALA A 201 12.35 -17.20 17.12
CA ALA A 201 12.22 -15.80 17.51
C ALA A 201 13.54 -15.18 18.01
N ILE A 202 13.81 -13.93 17.64
CA ILE A 202 15.06 -13.23 17.99
C ILE A 202 15.32 -13.16 19.50
N TRP A 203 14.26 -13.09 20.31
CA TRP A 203 14.38 -13.07 21.79
C TRP A 203 14.73 -14.44 22.38
N LYS A 204 14.58 -15.55 21.61
CA LYS A 204 15.01 -16.89 22.00
C LYS A 204 16.40 -17.20 21.48
N THR A 205 16.68 -16.87 20.22
CA THR A 205 17.94 -17.20 19.55
C THR A 205 19.06 -16.21 19.84
N GLY A 206 18.71 -14.94 20.10
CA GLY A 206 19.69 -13.84 20.19
C GLY A 206 20.34 -13.49 18.85
N GLU A 207 19.84 -14.04 17.75
CA GLU A 207 20.37 -13.84 16.39
C GLU A 207 19.39 -13.02 15.57
N ALA A 208 19.89 -12.21 14.64
CA ALA A 208 19.10 -11.42 13.69
C ALA A 208 19.70 -11.50 12.30
N TYR A 209 18.84 -11.56 11.27
CA TYR A 209 19.25 -11.65 9.86
C TYR A 209 18.53 -10.58 9.03
N ILE A 210 19.24 -9.99 8.07
CA ILE A 210 18.72 -9.10 7.02
C ILE A 210 19.27 -9.59 5.69
N ASP A 211 18.41 -9.83 4.70
CA ASP A 211 18.78 -10.39 3.39
C ASP A 211 19.67 -11.65 3.53
N SER A 212 19.34 -12.53 4.48
CA SER A 212 20.09 -13.76 4.82
C SER A 212 21.48 -13.54 5.43
N GLU A 213 21.89 -12.31 5.65
CA GLU A 213 23.14 -11.99 6.34
C GLU A 213 22.91 -11.82 7.84
N LYS A 214 23.75 -12.45 8.66
CA LYS A 214 23.71 -12.28 10.11
C LYS A 214 24.16 -10.88 10.49
N VAL A 215 23.31 -10.16 11.21
CA VAL A 215 23.54 -8.77 11.62
C VAL A 215 23.40 -8.64 13.13
N PRO A 216 24.25 -7.86 13.82
CA PRO A 216 24.07 -7.58 15.23
C PRO A 216 22.68 -6.99 15.53
N MET A 217 21.98 -7.48 16.56
CA MET A 217 20.64 -7.01 16.91
C MET A 217 20.56 -5.49 17.09
N SER A 218 21.60 -4.87 17.65
CA SER A 218 21.70 -3.41 17.80
C SER A 218 21.67 -2.63 16.48
N GLN A 219 21.95 -3.29 15.36
CA GLN A 219 21.88 -2.72 14.01
C GLN A 219 20.61 -3.20 13.29
N ALA A 220 20.27 -4.48 13.44
CA ALA A 220 19.12 -5.09 12.75
C ALA A 220 17.80 -4.45 13.19
N VAL A 221 17.53 -4.35 14.48
CA VAL A 221 16.27 -3.82 15.00
C VAL A 221 16.00 -2.37 14.53
N PRO A 222 16.93 -1.40 14.70
CA PRO A 222 16.72 -0.06 14.18
C PRO A 222 16.57 -0.01 12.64
N ALA A 223 17.31 -0.84 11.91
CA ALA A 223 17.21 -0.89 10.45
C ALA A 223 15.83 -1.38 10.00
N ILE A 224 15.32 -2.45 10.62
CA ILE A 224 14.00 -3.00 10.34
C ILE A 224 12.90 -2.00 10.69
N LEU A 225 12.94 -1.42 11.89
CA LEU A 225 11.96 -0.41 12.30
C LEU A 225 11.94 0.80 11.36
N ALA A 226 13.12 1.33 11.01
CA ALA A 226 13.21 2.47 10.09
C ALA A 226 12.69 2.13 8.69
N THR A 227 12.98 0.94 8.20
CA THR A 227 12.48 0.51 6.89
C THR A 227 10.98 0.28 6.91
N ASN A 228 10.46 -0.41 7.95
CA ASN A 228 9.02 -0.61 8.10
C ASN A 228 8.28 0.74 8.25
N LEU A 229 8.76 1.67 9.07
CA LEU A 229 8.16 3.00 9.15
C LEU A 229 8.07 3.69 7.79
N LEU A 230 9.10 3.58 6.96
CA LEU A 230 9.10 4.18 5.62
C LEU A 230 8.14 3.47 4.67
N THR A 231 8.23 2.15 4.59
CA THR A 231 7.39 1.36 3.68
C THR A 231 5.92 1.45 4.07
N GLU A 232 5.61 1.28 5.35
CA GLU A 232 4.23 1.29 5.82
C GLU A 232 3.59 2.67 5.78
N THR A 233 4.40 3.74 5.87
CA THR A 233 3.88 5.09 5.59
C THR A 233 3.46 5.20 4.13
N ALA A 234 4.25 4.72 3.19
CA ALA A 234 3.91 4.76 1.77
C ALA A 234 2.68 3.87 1.47
N VAL A 235 2.65 2.64 2.00
CA VAL A 235 1.50 1.74 1.87
C VAL A 235 0.23 2.40 2.39
N ALA A 236 0.25 2.87 3.63
CA ALA A 236 -0.94 3.44 4.27
C ALA A 236 -1.44 4.70 3.53
N VAL A 237 -0.55 5.58 3.06
CA VAL A 237 -0.96 6.77 2.28
C VAL A 237 -1.64 6.37 0.97
N GLY A 238 -1.04 5.44 0.22
CA GLY A 238 -1.60 5.00 -1.05
C GLY A 238 -2.93 4.25 -0.88
N GLU A 239 -2.94 3.24 -0.01
CA GLU A 239 -4.11 2.40 0.20
C GLU A 239 -5.27 3.17 0.84
N GLU A 240 -5.04 3.99 1.84
CA GLU A 240 -6.11 4.80 2.43
C GLU A 240 -6.66 5.83 1.45
N ALA A 241 -5.81 6.47 0.65
CA ALA A 241 -6.27 7.38 -0.39
C ALA A 241 -7.16 6.67 -1.41
N LEU A 242 -6.80 5.44 -1.82
CA LEU A 242 -7.58 4.64 -2.77
C LEU A 242 -8.85 4.08 -2.13
N PHE A 243 -8.71 3.34 -1.02
CA PHE A 243 -9.83 2.60 -0.44
C PHE A 243 -10.79 3.53 0.30
N ARG A 244 -10.30 4.39 1.20
CA ARG A 244 -11.17 5.27 1.98
C ARG A 244 -11.49 6.55 1.24
N GLY A 245 -10.50 7.13 0.55
CA GLY A 245 -10.68 8.37 -0.19
C GLY A 245 -11.52 8.25 -1.46
N VAL A 246 -11.59 7.05 -2.08
CA VAL A 246 -12.33 6.82 -3.33
C VAL A 246 -13.41 5.75 -3.15
N ILE A 247 -13.02 4.50 -2.88
CA ILE A 247 -13.94 3.35 -2.96
C ILE A 247 -14.99 3.42 -1.84
N TYR A 248 -14.56 3.54 -0.60
CA TYR A 248 -15.46 3.62 0.56
C TYR A 248 -16.36 4.87 0.49
N GLU A 249 -15.82 6.02 0.07
CA GLU A 249 -16.64 7.24 -0.14
C GLU A 249 -17.75 7.02 -1.17
N GLU A 250 -17.46 6.41 -2.30
CA GLU A 250 -18.47 6.12 -3.33
C GLU A 250 -19.50 5.07 -2.85
N LEU A 251 -19.04 4.06 -2.11
CA LEU A 251 -19.93 3.08 -1.48
C LEU A 251 -20.85 3.75 -0.44
N LYS A 252 -20.30 4.63 0.38
CA LYS A 252 -21.01 5.37 1.41
C LYS A 252 -22.08 6.28 0.83
N LEU A 253 -21.76 7.00 -0.26
CA LEU A 253 -22.71 7.84 -1.00
C LEU A 253 -23.82 7.03 -1.66
N SER A 254 -23.52 5.82 -2.11
CA SER A 254 -24.47 4.97 -2.84
C SER A 254 -25.38 4.15 -1.93
N LEU A 255 -24.84 3.63 -0.82
CA LEU A 255 -25.45 2.56 -0.01
C LEU A 255 -25.63 2.95 1.46
N GLY A 256 -25.05 4.09 1.87
CA GLY A 256 -24.97 4.51 3.26
C GLY A 256 -23.83 3.83 4.04
N SER A 257 -23.37 4.49 5.11
CA SER A 257 -22.16 4.10 5.85
C SER A 257 -22.15 2.65 6.35
N LYS A 258 -23.28 2.13 6.86
CA LYS A 258 -23.34 0.75 7.40
C LYS A 258 -23.08 -0.31 6.32
N ARG A 259 -23.70 -0.17 5.15
CA ARG A 259 -23.53 -1.12 4.04
C ARG A 259 -22.16 -0.96 3.39
N ALA A 260 -21.67 0.28 3.28
CA ALA A 260 -20.33 0.55 2.78
C ALA A 260 -19.27 -0.18 3.60
N LYS A 261 -19.31 -0.10 4.94
CA LYS A 261 -18.39 -0.82 5.83
C LYS A 261 -18.44 -2.34 5.62
N LEU A 262 -19.63 -2.93 5.54
CA LEU A 262 -19.76 -4.36 5.32
C LEU A 262 -19.15 -4.81 3.99
N ILE A 263 -19.30 -3.99 2.95
CA ILE A 263 -18.71 -4.29 1.64
C ILE A 263 -17.20 -4.11 1.69
N ASP A 264 -16.70 -3.04 2.29
CA ASP A 264 -15.26 -2.76 2.37
C ASP A 264 -14.53 -3.80 3.22
N MET A 265 -15.13 -4.26 4.33
CA MET A 265 -14.64 -5.39 5.15
C MET A 265 -14.46 -6.70 4.37
N ILE A 266 -15.12 -6.85 3.23
CA ILE A 266 -14.98 -8.02 2.34
C ILE A 266 -14.05 -7.67 1.17
N LEU A 267 -14.23 -6.50 0.57
CA LEU A 267 -13.54 -6.10 -0.64
C LEU A 267 -12.03 -5.92 -0.40
N PHE A 268 -11.65 -5.16 0.61
CA PHE A 268 -10.24 -4.90 0.92
C PHE A 268 -9.47 -6.20 1.19
N PRO A 269 -9.89 -7.12 2.09
CA PRO A 269 -9.20 -8.39 2.27
C PRO A 269 -9.23 -9.30 1.04
N ALA A 270 -10.33 -9.30 0.28
CA ALA A 270 -10.45 -10.14 -0.92
C ALA A 270 -9.39 -9.81 -1.98
N LEU A 271 -9.04 -8.54 -2.11
CA LEU A 271 -8.00 -8.09 -3.03
C LEU A 271 -6.59 -8.55 -2.59
N HIS A 272 -6.41 -8.93 -1.33
CA HIS A 272 -5.14 -9.43 -0.79
C HIS A 272 -4.98 -10.96 -0.93
N ILE A 273 -6.06 -11.71 -1.19
CA ILE A 273 -6.02 -13.18 -1.32
C ILE A 273 -5.03 -13.61 -2.39
N ALA A 274 -4.99 -12.91 -3.53
CA ALA A 274 -4.07 -13.24 -4.61
C ALA A 274 -2.59 -13.11 -4.18
N GLY A 275 -2.27 -12.11 -3.34
CA GLY A 275 -0.95 -11.95 -2.74
C GLY A 275 -0.62 -13.09 -1.77
N ASP A 276 -1.54 -13.46 -0.88
CA ASP A 276 -1.35 -14.57 0.05
C ASP A 276 -1.11 -15.89 -0.70
N LEU A 277 -1.84 -16.15 -1.78
CA LEU A 277 -1.63 -17.33 -2.64
C LEU A 277 -0.28 -17.28 -3.37
N ALA A 278 0.16 -16.11 -3.81
CA ALA A 278 1.48 -15.93 -4.43
C ALA A 278 2.63 -16.16 -3.45
N LEU A 279 2.38 -16.02 -2.16
CA LEU A 279 3.31 -16.32 -1.07
C LEU A 279 3.22 -17.78 -0.59
N GLU A 280 2.47 -18.62 -1.28
CA GLU A 280 2.29 -20.04 -0.97
C GLU A 280 1.69 -20.28 0.43
N HIS A 281 0.92 -19.31 0.96
CA HIS A 281 0.22 -19.50 2.23
C HIS A 281 -0.78 -20.64 2.13
N SER A 282 -0.90 -21.42 3.19
CA SER A 282 -1.93 -22.46 3.31
C SER A 282 -3.33 -21.85 3.34
N SER A 283 -4.34 -22.66 3.04
CA SER A 283 -5.75 -22.21 3.06
C SER A 283 -6.15 -21.63 4.43
N ASP A 284 -5.61 -22.19 5.52
CA ASP A 284 -5.91 -21.74 6.89
C ASP A 284 -5.26 -20.37 7.17
N GLU A 285 -4.03 -20.16 6.68
CA GLU A 285 -3.34 -18.86 6.76
C GLU A 285 -4.06 -17.80 5.93
N VAL A 286 -4.45 -18.12 4.69
CA VAL A 286 -5.23 -17.21 3.83
C VAL A 286 -6.53 -16.81 4.52
N MET A 287 -7.25 -17.77 5.12
CA MET A 287 -8.48 -17.49 5.85
C MET A 287 -8.23 -16.66 7.11
N GLY A 288 -7.19 -16.97 7.87
CA GLY A 288 -6.77 -16.19 9.04
C GLY A 288 -6.46 -14.75 8.67
N ASN A 289 -5.65 -14.54 7.64
CA ASN A 289 -5.30 -13.22 7.11
C ASN A 289 -6.54 -12.46 6.63
N PHE A 290 -7.47 -13.13 5.93
CA PHE A 290 -8.72 -12.52 5.50
C PHE A 290 -9.53 -12.00 6.69
N ILE A 291 -9.70 -12.79 7.75
CA ILE A 291 -10.44 -12.39 8.95
C ILE A 291 -9.76 -11.22 9.66
N LEU A 292 -8.44 -11.27 9.86
CA LEU A 292 -7.69 -10.19 10.50
C LEU A 292 -7.79 -8.89 9.71
N ARG A 293 -7.60 -8.96 8.38
CA ARG A 293 -7.75 -7.78 7.51
C ARG A 293 -9.18 -7.24 7.46
N SER A 294 -10.19 -8.11 7.54
CA SER A 294 -11.59 -7.66 7.65
C SER A 294 -11.82 -6.84 8.92
N PHE A 295 -11.24 -7.28 10.04
CA PHE A 295 -11.33 -6.56 11.30
C PHE A 295 -10.56 -5.23 11.27
N SER A 296 -9.31 -5.23 10.77
CA SER A 296 -8.54 -3.99 10.63
C SER A 296 -9.21 -2.99 9.67
N THR A 297 -9.81 -3.47 8.58
CA THR A 297 -10.60 -2.66 7.65
C THR A 297 -11.72 -1.93 8.38
N LEU A 298 -12.47 -2.63 9.25
CA LEU A 298 -13.51 -1.99 10.07
C LEU A 298 -12.94 -0.88 10.96
N LEU A 299 -11.78 -1.10 11.57
CA LEU A 299 -11.13 -0.08 12.41
C LEU A 299 -10.72 1.16 11.59
N PHE A 300 -10.19 0.95 10.38
CA PHE A 300 -9.79 2.03 9.49
C PHE A 300 -11.00 2.80 8.95
N ASP A 301 -12.10 2.12 8.61
CA ASP A 301 -13.37 2.76 8.23
C ASP A 301 -13.96 3.60 9.36
N LEU A 302 -13.89 3.09 10.61
CA LEU A 302 -14.32 3.83 11.79
C LEU A 302 -13.42 5.05 12.04
N ALA A 303 -12.13 4.93 11.79
CA ALA A 303 -11.18 6.03 11.89
C ALA A 303 -11.47 7.09 10.82
N TYR A 304 -11.68 6.65 9.58
CA TYR A 304 -12.07 7.54 8.48
C TYR A 304 -13.36 8.31 8.77
N ASP A 305 -14.39 7.65 9.28
CA ASP A 305 -15.66 8.31 9.62
C ASP A 305 -15.51 9.34 10.76
N ARG A 306 -14.50 9.21 11.62
CA ARG A 306 -14.30 10.11 12.78
C ARG A 306 -13.26 11.20 12.57
N GLY A 307 -12.16 10.89 11.89
CA GLY A 307 -11.03 11.80 11.69
C GLY A 307 -10.58 11.95 10.25
N GLY A 308 -11.31 11.35 9.29
CA GLY A 308 -11.00 11.40 7.87
C GLY A 308 -9.76 10.58 7.51
N LEU A 309 -9.26 10.80 6.29
CA LEU A 309 -8.07 10.12 5.77
C LEU A 309 -6.84 10.21 6.69
N PRO A 310 -6.52 11.35 7.33
CA PRO A 310 -5.33 11.41 8.18
C PRO A 310 -5.36 10.44 9.34
N LEU A 311 -6.49 10.29 10.03
CA LEU A 311 -6.59 9.36 11.15
C LEU A 311 -6.52 7.90 10.69
N SER A 312 -7.24 7.53 9.62
CA SER A 312 -7.17 6.16 9.10
C SER A 312 -5.75 5.82 8.58
N THR A 313 -5.08 6.75 7.90
CA THR A 313 -3.69 6.60 7.47
C THR A 313 -2.74 6.39 8.66
N ALA A 314 -2.93 7.16 9.73
CA ALA A 314 -2.11 7.01 10.94
C ALA A 314 -2.30 5.64 11.60
N LEU A 315 -3.55 5.19 11.76
CA LEU A 315 -3.85 3.87 12.32
C LEU A 315 -3.28 2.75 11.46
N HIS A 316 -3.50 2.81 10.15
CA HIS A 316 -3.04 1.81 9.20
C HIS A 316 -1.51 1.69 9.22
N MET A 317 -0.79 2.80 9.13
CA MET A 317 0.67 2.81 9.15
C MET A 317 1.23 2.16 10.42
N TRP A 318 0.74 2.53 11.59
CA TRP A 318 1.23 1.96 12.84
C TRP A 318 0.83 0.49 13.03
N TYR A 319 -0.40 0.11 12.62
CA TYR A 319 -0.83 -1.28 12.60
C TYR A 319 0.15 -2.14 11.81
N ASN A 320 0.42 -1.78 10.55
CA ASN A 320 1.34 -2.52 9.69
C ASN A 320 2.78 -2.48 10.21
N THR A 321 3.26 -1.32 10.69
CA THR A 321 4.64 -1.20 11.20
C THR A 321 4.88 -2.14 12.37
N ILE A 322 3.95 -2.23 13.31
CA ILE A 322 4.04 -3.14 14.45
C ILE A 322 3.93 -4.58 13.98
N GLY A 323 2.90 -4.91 13.20
CA GLY A 323 2.68 -6.26 12.67
C GLY A 323 3.92 -6.79 11.95
N HIS A 324 4.41 -6.05 10.96
CA HIS A 324 5.57 -6.50 10.17
C HIS A 324 6.88 -6.56 10.98
N SER A 325 7.05 -5.67 11.94
CA SER A 325 8.22 -5.72 12.82
C SER A 325 8.18 -6.92 13.77
N MET A 326 7.00 -7.26 14.29
CA MET A 326 6.78 -8.43 15.13
C MET A 326 6.96 -9.72 14.34
N VAL A 327 6.35 -9.83 13.14
CA VAL A 327 6.54 -10.99 12.25
C VAL A 327 8.01 -11.21 11.92
N TRP A 328 8.76 -10.14 11.59
CA TRP A 328 10.21 -10.25 11.38
C TRP A 328 10.92 -10.77 12.63
N ALA A 329 10.58 -10.24 13.79
CA ALA A 329 11.21 -10.63 15.05
C ALA A 329 10.88 -12.07 15.45
N GLU A 330 9.68 -12.56 15.17
CA GLU A 330 9.23 -13.94 15.41
C GLU A 330 9.96 -14.95 14.54
N ASN A 331 10.25 -14.59 13.30
CA ASN A 331 10.86 -15.49 12.32
C ASN A 331 12.38 -15.31 12.18
N ASN A 332 13.00 -14.55 13.09
CA ASN A 332 14.45 -14.32 13.14
C ASN A 332 15.08 -13.86 11.81
N GLY A 333 14.31 -13.10 11.01
CA GLY A 333 14.80 -12.61 9.71
C GLY A 333 15.38 -13.70 8.84
N VAL A 334 14.74 -14.85 8.79
CA VAL A 334 15.09 -16.01 7.95
C VAL A 334 16.57 -16.41 7.93
N LYS A 335 16.88 -17.38 8.75
CA LYS A 335 18.14 -18.12 8.67
C LYS A 335 18.26 -18.76 7.28
N PRO A 336 19.41 -18.62 6.56
CA PRO A 336 19.60 -19.30 5.30
C PRO A 336 19.36 -20.80 5.47
N SER A 337 18.41 -21.36 4.70
CA SER A 337 18.21 -22.80 4.69
C SER A 337 19.50 -23.48 4.24
N SER A 338 20.00 -24.44 5.03
CA SER A 338 21.16 -25.24 4.68
C SER A 338 20.87 -26.28 3.57
N SER A 339 19.65 -26.30 3.03
CA SER A 339 19.27 -27.16 1.91
C SER A 339 19.62 -26.52 0.59
N ASN A 340 20.52 -27.13 -0.17
CA ASN A 340 21.04 -26.74 -1.47
C ASN A 340 20.01 -26.74 -2.64
N ASN A 341 18.73 -26.63 -2.38
CA ASN A 341 17.70 -26.63 -3.42
C ASN A 341 16.63 -25.59 -3.13
N SER A 342 16.76 -24.50 -3.73
CA SER A 342 15.77 -23.61 -4.32
C SER A 342 16.07 -22.13 -4.05
N SER A 343 16.48 -21.43 -5.09
CA SER A 343 16.52 -19.96 -5.16
C SER A 343 15.14 -19.30 -4.98
N SER A 344 14.06 -20.07 -4.98
CA SER A 344 12.70 -19.62 -4.74
C SER A 344 12.34 -19.46 -3.26
N THR A 345 12.93 -20.29 -2.37
CA THR A 345 12.58 -20.30 -0.94
C THR A 345 13.13 -19.08 -0.18
N VAL A 346 14.22 -18.47 -0.65
CA VAL A 346 14.81 -17.30 0.00
C VAL A 346 13.94 -16.04 -0.19
N MET A 347 13.22 -15.94 -1.31
CA MET A 347 12.26 -14.84 -1.53
C MET A 347 11.02 -14.98 -0.65
N THR A 348 10.53 -16.21 -0.43
CA THR A 348 9.31 -16.49 0.33
C THR A 348 9.42 -16.09 1.79
N ASN A 349 10.57 -16.22 2.38
CA ASN A 349 10.73 -16.01 3.81
C ASN A 349 11.01 -14.56 4.24
N CYS A 350 11.51 -13.68 3.35
CA CYS A 350 11.52 -12.24 3.59
C CYS A 350 10.19 -11.57 3.27
N ASN A 351 9.28 -12.29 2.60
CA ASN A 351 7.96 -11.83 2.20
C ASN A 351 6.85 -12.30 3.14
N ILE A 352 7.19 -12.62 4.39
CA ILE A 352 6.17 -12.98 5.36
C ILE A 352 5.16 -11.86 5.43
N SER A 353 3.96 -12.17 4.98
CA SER A 353 2.75 -11.36 4.99
C SER A 353 2.83 -9.98 4.33
N PHE A 354 3.68 -9.77 3.35
CA PHE A 354 3.39 -8.70 2.42
C PHE A 354 2.33 -9.23 1.47
N SER A 355 1.09 -9.15 1.91
CA SER A 355 0.04 -8.94 0.96
C SER A 355 0.54 -7.85 0.05
N ILE A 356 0.86 -8.26 -1.14
CA ILE A 356 0.94 -7.32 -2.24
C ILE A 356 -0.44 -6.69 -2.22
N GLY A 357 -0.55 -5.51 -1.62
CA GLY A 357 -1.73 -4.73 -1.78
C GLY A 357 -1.90 -4.63 -3.28
N LEU A 358 -2.92 -5.34 -3.81
CA LEU A 358 -3.34 -5.40 -5.21
C LEU A 358 -2.26 -5.54 -6.25
#